data_f943703a79556663943714a0f87e8a00
#
_entry.id   f943703a79556663943714a0f87e8a00
#
_cell.length_a   1.000
_cell.length_b   1.000
_cell.length_c   1.000
_cell.angle_alpha   90.00
_cell.angle_beta   90.00
_cell.angle_gamma   90.00
#
_symmetry.space_group_name_H-M   'P 1'
#
loop_
_entity.id
_entity.type
_entity.pdbx_description
1 polymer ?
#
loop_
_entity_poly.entity_id
_entity_poly.type
_entity_poly.pdbx_seq_one_letter_code
_entity_poly.pdbx_strand_id
1 'polypeptide(L)'
;MKLVRTENAVGCVLCHDITQIIKGVTKDAVFRKGHIVRQEDIPVLLSVGKEHLYVWESDENTLHENDAAAILRDICMGKNMHPTEPKEGKIELIADIDGLFIADLQKLREVNSLGRMMIATRSSGFPVKAGDKLCGTRIIPLVIEKQAMEQAKAAAGDKPILRLLPIKPKKYGVVTTGSEVLKGIIQDTFTPVIDEKMGEYGCRMIAHSTPGDDDRAITAAIKQMIADGAEMVICTGGMSVDPDDRTPLAIRNSGGRVVTYGAPVLPGAMFLLSYNENGIPVCGLPGCVMYAKRTIFDIVLPYLLADEPVTAELLSGLGNGGLCLNCKVCHYPNCGFGKGA
;
A
#
# COMPACT_ATOMS: atom_id res chain seq x y z
N MET A 1 -17.14 -11.25 32.93
CA MET A 1 -16.12 -12.33 33.03
C MET A 1 -15.63 -12.45 34.45
N LYS A 2 -15.46 -13.67 34.93
CA LYS A 2 -14.97 -13.96 36.28
C LYS A 2 -13.67 -14.78 36.20
N LEU A 3 -12.68 -14.40 37.00
CA LEU A 3 -11.49 -15.21 37.20
C LEU A 3 -11.82 -16.26 38.29
N VAL A 4 -11.63 -17.52 37.95
CA VAL A 4 -11.83 -18.65 38.91
C VAL A 4 -10.57 -19.50 38.94
N ARG A 5 -10.30 -20.15 40.11
CA ARG A 5 -9.25 -21.17 40.17
C ARG A 5 -9.69 -22.37 39.34
N THR A 6 -8.76 -23.00 38.66
CA THR A 6 -9.08 -24.13 37.76
C THR A 6 -9.80 -25.26 38.48
N GLU A 7 -9.43 -25.57 39.72
CA GLU A 7 -10.07 -26.60 40.52
C GLU A 7 -11.55 -26.31 40.78
N ASN A 8 -11.97 -25.04 40.73
CA ASN A 8 -13.33 -24.58 41.00
C ASN A 8 -14.11 -24.27 39.73
N ALA A 9 -13.54 -24.57 38.56
CA ALA A 9 -14.11 -24.18 37.27
C ALA A 9 -15.10 -25.22 36.68
N VAL A 10 -15.34 -26.33 37.34
CA VAL A 10 -16.26 -27.37 36.83
C VAL A 10 -17.66 -26.79 36.60
N GLY A 11 -18.24 -27.03 35.43
CA GLY A 11 -19.50 -26.46 34.97
C GLY A 11 -19.43 -25.05 34.38
N CYS A 12 -18.29 -24.37 34.47
CA CYS A 12 -18.10 -23.06 33.87
C CYS A 12 -17.78 -23.18 32.37
N VAL A 13 -18.14 -22.14 31.61
CA VAL A 13 -17.87 -22.05 30.17
C VAL A 13 -16.57 -21.26 29.93
N LEU A 14 -15.63 -21.81 29.18
CA LEU A 14 -14.38 -21.13 28.81
C LEU A 14 -14.66 -19.95 27.91
N CYS A 15 -14.04 -18.80 28.22
CA CYS A 15 -14.16 -17.58 27.46
C CYS A 15 -13.23 -17.53 26.23
N HIS A 16 -12.18 -18.34 26.19
CA HIS A 16 -11.14 -18.35 25.14
C HIS A 16 -10.59 -19.76 24.95
N ASP A 17 -9.86 -19.94 23.84
CA ASP A 17 -9.13 -21.17 23.58
C ASP A 17 -7.99 -21.37 24.59
N ILE A 18 -7.83 -22.55 25.11
CA ILE A 18 -6.71 -22.97 25.92
C ILE A 18 -5.69 -23.64 25.00
N THR A 19 -4.64 -22.93 24.65
CA THR A 19 -3.61 -23.41 23.71
C THR A 19 -2.47 -24.09 24.46
N GLN A 20 -2.03 -25.23 23.98
CA GLN A 20 -0.77 -25.87 24.37
C GLN A 20 0.30 -25.56 23.33
N ILE A 21 1.48 -25.13 23.80
CA ILE A 21 2.64 -24.87 22.96
C ILE A 21 3.79 -25.76 23.42
N ILE A 22 4.15 -26.73 22.60
CA ILE A 22 5.37 -27.55 22.80
C ILE A 22 6.24 -27.37 21.57
N LYS A 23 7.43 -26.76 21.74
CA LYS A 23 8.34 -26.44 20.64
C LYS A 23 8.67 -27.70 19.81
N GLY A 24 8.34 -27.62 18.51
CA GLY A 24 8.57 -28.72 17.56
C GLY A 24 7.55 -29.85 17.58
N VAL A 25 6.52 -29.79 18.45
CA VAL A 25 5.51 -30.85 18.59
C VAL A 25 4.11 -30.34 18.31
N THR A 26 3.63 -29.31 19.05
CA THR A 26 2.27 -28.79 18.88
C THR A 26 2.16 -27.30 19.24
N LYS A 27 1.27 -26.61 18.53
CA LYS A 27 0.76 -25.29 18.86
C LYS A 27 -0.72 -25.29 18.49
N ASP A 28 -1.54 -25.91 19.30
CA ASP A 28 -2.98 -26.01 19.04
C ASP A 28 -3.81 -25.88 20.33
N ALA A 29 -5.11 -25.63 20.17
CA ALA A 29 -6.06 -25.53 21.28
C ALA A 29 -6.34 -26.92 21.86
N VAL A 30 -6.08 -27.11 23.15
CA VAL A 30 -6.47 -28.29 23.90
C VAL A 30 -7.97 -28.22 24.24
N PHE A 31 -8.43 -27.00 24.58
CA PHE A 31 -9.86 -26.71 24.74
C PHE A 31 -10.20 -25.44 23.97
N ARG A 32 -11.35 -25.43 23.34
CA ARG A 32 -11.83 -24.28 22.57
C ARG A 32 -12.76 -23.41 23.42
N LYS A 33 -12.86 -22.16 23.09
CA LYS A 33 -13.88 -21.22 23.57
C LYS A 33 -15.27 -21.89 23.54
N GLY A 34 -16.04 -21.71 24.61
CA GLY A 34 -17.35 -22.30 24.72
C GLY A 34 -17.36 -23.73 25.30
N HIS A 35 -16.17 -24.33 25.53
CA HIS A 35 -16.08 -25.61 26.21
C HIS A 35 -16.58 -25.49 27.66
N ILE A 36 -17.45 -26.40 28.07
CA ILE A 36 -17.90 -26.51 29.46
C ILE A 36 -16.91 -27.38 30.21
N VAL A 37 -16.24 -26.79 31.19
CA VAL A 37 -15.19 -27.47 31.98
C VAL A 37 -15.77 -28.63 32.75
N ARG A 38 -15.22 -29.82 32.59
CA ARG A 38 -15.60 -31.06 33.29
C ARG A 38 -14.55 -31.41 34.33
N GLN A 39 -14.91 -32.34 35.24
CA GLN A 39 -13.99 -32.79 36.28
C GLN A 39 -12.70 -33.40 35.69
N GLU A 40 -12.83 -34.16 34.60
CA GLU A 40 -11.71 -34.76 33.85
C GLU A 40 -10.78 -33.78 33.17
N ASP A 41 -11.23 -32.54 32.92
CA ASP A 41 -10.43 -31.49 32.26
C ASP A 41 -9.46 -30.79 33.22
N ILE A 42 -9.74 -30.83 34.52
CA ILE A 42 -8.94 -30.14 35.53
C ILE A 42 -7.46 -30.54 35.49
N PRO A 43 -7.09 -31.85 35.50
CA PRO A 43 -5.68 -32.24 35.39
C PRO A 43 -5.01 -31.79 34.10
N VAL A 44 -5.75 -31.78 32.98
CA VAL A 44 -5.25 -31.37 31.69
C VAL A 44 -4.98 -29.84 31.69
N LEU A 45 -5.93 -29.05 32.19
CA LEU A 45 -5.81 -27.60 32.32
C LEU A 45 -4.61 -27.22 33.19
N LEU A 46 -4.42 -27.88 34.34
CA LEU A 46 -3.28 -27.66 35.21
C LEU A 46 -1.96 -28.06 34.54
N SER A 47 -1.95 -29.17 33.78
CA SER A 47 -0.74 -29.64 33.07
C SER A 47 -0.26 -28.70 31.98
N VAL A 48 -1.15 -27.87 31.40
CA VAL A 48 -0.81 -26.82 30.45
C VAL A 48 -0.58 -25.45 31.13
N GLY A 49 -0.41 -25.47 32.47
CA GLY A 49 -0.04 -24.28 33.26
C GLY A 49 -1.20 -23.31 33.55
N LYS A 50 -2.46 -23.79 33.51
CA LYS A 50 -3.64 -22.97 33.76
C LYS A 50 -4.12 -23.12 35.19
N GLU A 51 -3.55 -22.39 36.12
CA GLU A 51 -4.03 -22.37 37.54
C GLU A 51 -5.32 -21.57 37.72
N HIS A 52 -5.58 -20.63 36.81
CA HIS A 52 -6.76 -19.77 36.77
C HIS A 52 -7.39 -19.75 35.40
N LEU A 53 -8.69 -19.66 35.32
CA LEU A 53 -9.48 -19.59 34.11
C LEU A 53 -10.38 -18.36 34.10
N TYR A 54 -10.53 -17.73 32.96
CA TYR A 54 -11.61 -16.78 32.73
C TYR A 54 -12.85 -17.52 32.25
N VAL A 55 -13.91 -17.39 33.03
CA VAL A 55 -15.21 -18.00 32.74
C VAL A 55 -16.25 -16.94 32.41
N TRP A 56 -17.23 -17.33 31.60
CA TRP A 56 -18.23 -16.42 31.07
C TRP A 56 -19.14 -15.87 32.20
N GLU A 57 -19.21 -14.54 32.27
CA GLU A 57 -20.31 -13.78 32.88
C GLU A 57 -20.76 -12.77 31.81
N SER A 58 -22.05 -12.82 31.43
CA SER A 58 -22.57 -11.87 30.45
C SER A 58 -22.59 -10.46 31.06
N ASP A 59 -21.96 -9.52 30.38
CA ASP A 59 -22.04 -8.09 30.65
C ASP A 59 -22.52 -7.43 29.36
N GLU A 60 -23.67 -6.80 29.37
CA GLU A 60 -24.29 -6.18 28.21
C GLU A 60 -23.47 -5.02 27.62
N ASN A 61 -22.56 -4.43 28.40
CA ASN A 61 -21.72 -3.30 27.99
C ASN A 61 -20.38 -3.70 27.38
N THR A 62 -20.09 -5.01 27.33
CA THR A 62 -18.82 -5.51 26.82
C THR A 62 -18.99 -6.42 25.61
N LEU A 63 -17.91 -6.57 24.84
CA LEU A 63 -17.79 -7.49 23.72
C LEU A 63 -16.63 -8.44 23.97
N HIS A 64 -16.79 -9.67 23.55
CA HIS A 64 -15.69 -10.63 23.49
C HIS A 64 -14.69 -10.19 22.37
N GLU A 65 -13.40 -10.54 22.54
CA GLU A 65 -12.34 -10.16 21.59
C GLU A 65 -12.64 -10.49 20.13
N ASN A 66 -13.27 -11.64 19.85
CA ASN A 66 -13.61 -12.04 18.48
C ASN A 66 -14.75 -11.21 17.88
N ASP A 67 -15.76 -10.82 18.70
CA ASP A 67 -16.85 -9.97 18.24
C ASP A 67 -16.35 -8.53 17.98
N ALA A 68 -15.48 -8.04 18.86
CA ALA A 68 -14.82 -6.75 18.68
C ALA A 68 -13.82 -6.75 17.50
N ALA A 69 -13.14 -7.88 17.25
CA ALA A 69 -12.28 -8.04 16.08
C ALA A 69 -13.05 -7.91 14.76
N ALA A 70 -14.31 -8.38 14.72
CA ALA A 70 -15.17 -8.18 13.56
C ALA A 70 -15.44 -6.70 13.29
N ILE A 71 -15.62 -5.88 14.33
CA ILE A 71 -15.77 -4.42 14.19
C ILE A 71 -14.48 -3.79 13.64
N LEU A 72 -13.29 -4.19 14.15
CA LEU A 72 -12.01 -3.70 13.57
C LEU A 72 -11.85 -4.10 12.11
N ARG A 73 -12.22 -5.33 11.74
CA ARG A 73 -12.26 -5.76 10.34
C ARG A 73 -13.11 -4.81 9.50
N ASP A 74 -14.33 -4.52 9.95
CA ASP A 74 -15.31 -3.74 9.18
C ASP A 74 -14.86 -2.29 8.95
N ILE A 75 -14.23 -1.66 9.93
CA ILE A 75 -13.68 -0.31 9.74
C ILE A 75 -12.41 -0.29 8.88
N CYS A 76 -11.70 -1.41 8.77
CA CYS A 76 -10.50 -1.53 7.93
C CYS A 76 -10.82 -1.90 6.49
N MET A 77 -11.77 -2.83 6.29
CA MET A 77 -11.91 -3.58 5.05
C MET A 77 -12.57 -2.77 3.93
N GLY A 78 -11.80 -2.51 2.87
CA GLY A 78 -12.30 -1.97 1.61
C GLY A 78 -12.68 -3.07 0.61
N LYS A 79 -12.84 -2.68 -0.66
CA LYS A 79 -13.06 -3.61 -1.77
C LYS A 79 -11.80 -4.39 -2.12
N ASN A 80 -11.97 -5.54 -2.79
CA ASN A 80 -10.90 -6.39 -3.33
C ASN A 80 -10.00 -7.03 -2.25
N MET A 81 -10.54 -7.26 -1.06
CA MET A 81 -9.87 -7.96 0.02
C MET A 81 -10.86 -8.78 0.84
N HIS A 82 -10.39 -9.85 1.45
CA HIS A 82 -11.20 -10.72 2.32
C HIS A 82 -10.52 -10.92 3.68
N PRO A 83 -11.30 -11.17 4.74
CA PRO A 83 -10.78 -11.46 6.07
C PRO A 83 -10.45 -12.95 6.24
N THR A 84 -9.52 -13.24 7.14
CA THR A 84 -9.38 -14.57 7.73
C THR A 84 -10.43 -14.76 8.83
N GLU A 85 -10.67 -16.04 9.23
CA GLU A 85 -11.46 -16.35 10.41
C GLU A 85 -10.85 -15.73 11.67
N PRO A 86 -11.68 -15.23 12.60
CA PRO A 86 -11.22 -14.68 13.86
C PRO A 86 -10.53 -15.75 14.72
N LYS A 87 -9.34 -15.44 15.21
CA LYS A 87 -8.61 -16.30 16.15
C LYS A 87 -7.94 -15.46 17.22
N GLU A 88 -8.30 -15.68 18.50
CA GLU A 88 -7.74 -14.97 19.65
C GLU A 88 -7.80 -13.43 19.47
N GLY A 89 -8.95 -12.92 19.05
CA GLY A 89 -9.15 -11.49 18.80
C GLY A 89 -8.42 -10.93 17.58
N LYS A 90 -7.79 -11.78 16.75
CA LYS A 90 -7.04 -11.42 15.57
C LYS A 90 -7.80 -11.76 14.29
N ILE A 91 -7.81 -10.82 13.34
CA ILE A 91 -8.23 -11.01 11.94
C ILE A 91 -7.17 -10.41 11.03
N GLU A 92 -6.85 -11.09 9.94
CA GLU A 92 -5.99 -10.58 8.88
C GLU A 92 -6.81 -10.27 7.63
N LEU A 93 -6.43 -9.25 6.87
CA LEU A 93 -7.02 -8.94 5.56
C LEU A 93 -6.04 -9.31 4.46
N ILE A 94 -6.55 -10.05 3.47
CA ILE A 94 -5.79 -10.62 2.37
C ILE A 94 -6.25 -9.97 1.06
N ALA A 95 -5.33 -9.69 0.16
CA ALA A 95 -5.62 -9.15 -1.17
C ALA A 95 -6.30 -10.18 -2.07
N ASP A 96 -7.41 -9.80 -2.73
CA ASP A 96 -8.08 -10.63 -3.74
C ASP A 96 -7.49 -10.46 -5.13
N ILE A 97 -6.82 -9.34 -5.38
CA ILE A 97 -6.29 -8.95 -6.68
C ILE A 97 -4.87 -8.38 -6.57
N ASP A 98 -4.16 -8.37 -7.68
CA ASP A 98 -3.00 -7.52 -7.86
C ASP A 98 -3.45 -6.05 -7.90
N GLY A 99 -2.85 -5.18 -7.09
CA GLY A 99 -3.32 -3.81 -6.98
C GLY A 99 -2.41 -2.87 -6.22
N LEU A 100 -2.78 -1.60 -6.18
CA LEU A 100 -2.17 -0.58 -5.35
C LEU A 100 -2.84 -0.59 -3.97
N PHE A 101 -2.06 -0.88 -2.92
CA PHE A 101 -2.54 -0.84 -1.55
C PHE A 101 -2.38 0.56 -0.96
N ILE A 102 -3.48 1.11 -0.43
CA ILE A 102 -3.54 2.43 0.22
C ILE A 102 -4.12 2.28 1.63
N ALA A 103 -3.45 2.84 2.62
CA ALA A 103 -3.95 3.00 3.98
C ALA A 103 -4.11 4.49 4.30
N ASP A 104 -5.22 4.86 4.94
CA ASP A 104 -5.42 6.18 5.52
C ASP A 104 -4.61 6.26 6.83
N LEU A 105 -3.43 6.87 6.75
CA LEU A 105 -2.47 6.90 7.86
C LEU A 105 -2.96 7.73 9.05
N GLN A 106 -3.79 8.74 8.80
CA GLN A 106 -4.37 9.55 9.87
C GLN A 106 -5.36 8.72 10.68
N LYS A 107 -6.34 8.11 10.03
CA LYS A 107 -7.33 7.24 10.68
C LYS A 107 -6.68 6.05 11.38
N LEU A 108 -5.67 5.43 10.73
CA LEU A 108 -4.90 4.34 11.29
C LEU A 108 -4.25 4.75 12.62
N ARG A 109 -3.65 5.95 12.68
CA ARG A 109 -3.04 6.51 13.88
C ARG A 109 -4.09 6.80 14.96
N GLU A 110 -5.22 7.41 14.58
CA GLU A 110 -6.31 7.74 15.50
C GLU A 110 -6.88 6.49 16.17
N VAL A 111 -7.20 5.43 15.42
CA VAL A 111 -7.71 4.17 15.99
C VAL A 111 -6.65 3.50 16.87
N ASN A 112 -5.39 3.42 16.42
CA ASN A 112 -4.32 2.81 17.21
C ASN A 112 -4.02 3.59 18.50
N SER A 113 -4.26 4.90 18.54
CA SER A 113 -4.06 5.72 19.73
C SER A 113 -5.03 5.42 20.88
N LEU A 114 -6.13 4.71 20.61
CA LEU A 114 -7.07 4.25 21.65
C LEU A 114 -6.46 3.18 22.58
N GLY A 115 -5.36 2.51 22.17
CA GLY A 115 -4.47 1.73 23.03
C GLY A 115 -4.96 0.35 23.46
N ARG A 116 -6.20 -0.04 23.17
CA ARG A 116 -6.81 -1.35 23.55
C ARG A 116 -7.01 -2.28 22.37
N MET A 117 -6.64 -1.82 21.21
CA MET A 117 -6.72 -2.50 19.92
C MET A 117 -5.54 -2.11 19.06
N MET A 118 -5.24 -2.86 18.02
CA MET A 118 -4.17 -2.53 17.09
C MET A 118 -4.53 -2.93 15.67
N ILE A 119 -4.08 -2.10 14.73
CA ILE A 119 -4.11 -2.34 13.29
C ILE A 119 -2.68 -2.15 12.79
N ALA A 120 -2.05 -3.21 12.29
CA ALA A 120 -0.74 -3.17 11.67
C ALA A 120 -0.89 -3.47 10.18
N THR A 121 -0.34 -2.61 9.32
CA THR A 121 -0.51 -2.70 7.86
C THR A 121 0.83 -2.87 7.15
N ARG A 122 0.80 -3.29 5.90
CA ARG A 122 1.91 -3.04 4.96
C ARG A 122 2.06 -1.53 4.76
N SER A 123 3.20 -1.11 4.22
CA SER A 123 3.38 0.30 3.82
C SER A 123 2.36 0.70 2.76
N SER A 124 1.72 1.84 2.96
CA SER A 124 0.79 2.46 2.01
C SER A 124 1.52 2.88 0.72
N GLY A 125 0.82 2.87 -0.42
CA GLY A 125 1.32 3.39 -1.68
C GLY A 125 2.15 2.40 -2.51
N PHE A 126 2.10 1.10 -2.20
CA PHE A 126 2.88 0.09 -2.91
C PHE A 126 2.01 -0.97 -3.59
N PRO A 127 2.49 -1.53 -4.72
CA PRO A 127 1.83 -2.64 -5.37
C PRO A 127 1.90 -3.90 -4.50
N VAL A 128 0.81 -4.66 -4.52
CA VAL A 128 0.65 -5.96 -3.86
C VAL A 128 0.14 -6.99 -4.86
N LYS A 129 0.31 -8.27 -4.54
CA LYS A 129 -0.21 -9.39 -5.32
C LYS A 129 -1.42 -10.01 -4.65
N ALA A 130 -2.29 -10.64 -5.42
CA ALA A 130 -3.35 -11.48 -4.90
C ALA A 130 -2.76 -12.52 -3.93
N GLY A 131 -3.41 -12.71 -2.77
CA GLY A 131 -2.91 -13.55 -1.69
C GLY A 131 -1.97 -12.87 -0.70
N ASP A 132 -1.51 -11.65 -0.99
CA ASP A 132 -0.69 -10.89 -0.05
C ASP A 132 -1.50 -10.46 1.18
N LYS A 133 -0.86 -10.57 2.35
CA LYS A 133 -1.42 -10.03 3.60
C LYS A 133 -1.29 -8.50 3.59
N LEU A 134 -2.41 -7.80 3.73
CA LEU A 134 -2.49 -6.33 3.73
C LEU A 134 -2.37 -5.74 5.13
N CYS A 135 -3.09 -6.33 6.09
CA CYS A 135 -3.01 -5.94 7.50
C CYS A 135 -3.31 -7.11 8.42
N GLY A 136 -2.97 -6.92 9.69
CA GLY A 136 -3.45 -7.72 10.80
C GLY A 136 -4.06 -6.80 11.85
N THR A 137 -5.26 -7.13 12.33
CA THR A 137 -5.93 -6.43 13.43
C THR A 137 -5.94 -7.33 14.66
N ARG A 138 -5.97 -6.74 15.86
CA ARG A 138 -6.11 -7.48 17.11
C ARG A 138 -6.77 -6.63 18.19
N ILE A 139 -7.64 -7.26 18.95
CA ILE A 139 -8.12 -6.75 20.24
C ILE A 139 -7.14 -7.23 21.32
N ILE A 140 -6.67 -6.31 22.17
CA ILE A 140 -5.64 -6.62 23.18
C ILE A 140 -6.23 -7.35 24.40
N PRO A 141 -7.33 -6.85 25.04
CA PRO A 141 -7.97 -7.57 26.14
C PRO A 141 -8.90 -8.65 25.60
N LEU A 142 -9.12 -9.71 26.39
CA LEU A 142 -10.09 -10.77 26.06
C LEU A 142 -11.53 -10.24 25.94
N VAL A 143 -11.84 -9.17 26.69
CA VAL A 143 -13.13 -8.47 26.67
C VAL A 143 -12.87 -6.98 26.64
N ILE A 144 -13.60 -6.27 25.80
CA ILE A 144 -13.48 -4.81 25.61
C ILE A 144 -14.86 -4.15 25.75
N GLU A 145 -14.92 -2.94 26.27
CA GLU A 145 -16.15 -2.17 26.37
C GLU A 145 -16.68 -1.79 24.96
N LYS A 146 -18.00 -1.90 24.79
CA LYS A 146 -18.67 -1.48 23.55
C LYS A 146 -18.35 -0.03 23.20
N GLN A 147 -18.26 0.84 24.21
CA GLN A 147 -17.91 2.25 24.03
C GLN A 147 -16.55 2.45 23.35
N ALA A 148 -15.54 1.62 23.67
CA ALA A 148 -14.22 1.70 23.01
C ALA A 148 -14.32 1.34 21.53
N MET A 149 -15.16 0.40 21.15
CA MET A 149 -15.40 0.04 19.75
C MET A 149 -16.20 1.10 19.00
N GLU A 150 -17.13 1.79 19.66
CA GLU A 150 -17.82 2.96 19.06
C GLU A 150 -16.86 4.14 18.85
N GLN A 151 -15.90 4.35 19.77
CA GLN A 151 -14.82 5.34 19.55
C GLN A 151 -13.95 4.97 18.35
N ALA A 152 -13.61 3.68 18.16
CA ALA A 152 -12.88 3.22 17.00
C ALA A 152 -13.63 3.46 15.67
N LYS A 153 -14.96 3.18 15.65
CA LYS A 153 -15.80 3.50 14.50
C LYS A 153 -15.84 5.00 14.20
N ALA A 154 -16.00 5.83 15.24
CA ALA A 154 -16.02 7.28 15.09
C ALA A 154 -14.69 7.82 14.52
N ALA A 155 -13.55 7.32 15.00
CA ALA A 155 -12.22 7.67 14.48
C ALA A 155 -12.02 7.21 13.03
N ALA A 156 -12.54 6.04 12.64
CA ALA A 156 -12.48 5.54 11.28
C ALA A 156 -13.41 6.29 10.32
N GLY A 157 -14.55 6.82 10.82
CA GLY A 157 -15.58 7.48 10.01
C GLY A 157 -16.24 6.55 8.99
N ASP A 158 -16.88 7.11 7.97
CA ASP A 158 -17.74 6.37 7.02
C ASP A 158 -16.99 5.60 5.93
N LYS A 159 -15.71 5.89 5.71
CA LYS A 159 -14.91 5.24 4.67
C LYS A 159 -13.91 4.26 5.29
N PRO A 160 -13.68 3.09 4.68
CA PRO A 160 -12.72 2.14 5.19
C PRO A 160 -11.30 2.74 5.28
N ILE A 161 -10.54 2.30 6.28
CA ILE A 161 -9.15 2.73 6.48
C ILE A 161 -8.25 2.23 5.33
N LEU A 162 -8.56 1.04 4.78
CA LEU A 162 -7.74 0.40 3.75
C LEU A 162 -8.47 0.35 2.41
N ARG A 163 -7.73 0.60 1.34
CA ARG A 163 -8.20 0.48 -0.04
C ARG A 163 -7.22 -0.37 -0.84
N LEU A 164 -7.74 -1.25 -1.69
CA LEU A 164 -6.96 -1.97 -2.68
C LEU A 164 -7.54 -1.64 -4.06
N LEU A 165 -6.76 -0.87 -4.83
CA LEU A 165 -7.16 -0.35 -6.13
C LEU A 165 -6.55 -1.21 -7.22
N PRO A 166 -7.36 -1.67 -8.21
CA PRO A 166 -6.84 -2.47 -9.30
C PRO A 166 -5.85 -1.65 -10.14
N ILE A 167 -4.70 -2.24 -10.46
CA ILE A 167 -3.78 -1.69 -11.45
C ILE A 167 -4.33 -2.01 -12.84
N LYS A 168 -4.45 -0.97 -13.69
CA LYS A 168 -5.00 -1.05 -15.04
C LYS A 168 -3.86 -0.85 -16.05
N PRO A 169 -3.54 -1.85 -16.86
CA PRO A 169 -2.60 -1.65 -17.96
C PRO A 169 -3.06 -0.49 -18.87
N LYS A 170 -2.14 0.41 -19.19
CA LYS A 170 -2.43 1.60 -20.02
C LYS A 170 -1.69 1.55 -21.35
N LYS A 171 -2.28 2.21 -22.34
CA LYS A 171 -1.58 2.59 -23.58
C LYS A 171 -0.77 3.83 -23.31
N TYR A 172 0.51 3.83 -23.67
CA TYR A 172 1.36 4.99 -23.43
C TYR A 172 2.17 5.39 -24.66
N GLY A 173 2.54 6.66 -24.71
CA GLY A 173 3.48 7.20 -25.68
C GLY A 173 4.80 7.60 -25.05
N VAL A 174 5.89 7.54 -25.81
CA VAL A 174 7.21 7.98 -25.38
C VAL A 174 7.72 9.09 -26.30
N VAL A 175 8.14 10.20 -25.71
CA VAL A 175 8.82 11.28 -26.40
C VAL A 175 10.26 11.34 -25.90
N THR A 176 11.22 10.94 -26.75
CA THR A 176 12.65 11.00 -26.43
C THR A 176 13.23 12.28 -27.06
N THR A 177 13.70 13.22 -26.24
CA THR A 177 14.32 14.45 -26.71
C THR A 177 15.86 14.32 -26.72
N GLY A 178 16.52 15.22 -27.39
CA GLY A 178 17.96 15.23 -27.57
C GLY A 178 18.35 15.32 -29.07
N SER A 179 19.02 16.39 -29.45
CA SER A 179 19.49 16.58 -30.84
C SER A 179 20.45 15.47 -31.26
N GLU A 180 21.20 14.88 -30.34
CA GLU A 180 22.12 13.78 -30.60
C GLU A 180 21.36 12.47 -30.95
N VAL A 181 20.25 12.21 -30.28
CA VAL A 181 19.38 11.06 -30.57
C VAL A 181 18.70 11.26 -31.92
N LEU A 182 18.13 12.45 -32.15
CA LEU A 182 17.48 12.79 -33.43
C LEU A 182 18.44 12.64 -34.63
N LYS A 183 19.70 13.06 -34.47
CA LYS A 183 20.73 12.95 -35.53
C LYS A 183 21.35 11.57 -35.64
N GLY A 184 20.96 10.61 -34.79
CA GLY A 184 21.51 9.27 -34.74
C GLY A 184 22.97 9.18 -34.28
N ILE A 185 23.47 10.22 -33.58
CA ILE A 185 24.83 10.26 -33.02
C ILE A 185 24.94 9.31 -31.85
N ILE A 186 23.87 9.25 -31.01
CA ILE A 186 23.74 8.29 -29.91
C ILE A 186 22.42 7.50 -30.07
N GLN A 187 22.45 6.31 -29.56
CA GLN A 187 21.26 5.43 -29.55
C GLN A 187 20.32 5.80 -28.40
N ASP A 188 19.01 5.74 -28.62
CA ASP A 188 18.04 5.88 -27.55
C ASP A 188 18.15 4.69 -26.58
N THR A 189 18.59 4.97 -25.38
CA THR A 189 18.72 4.00 -24.28
C THR A 189 17.63 4.15 -23.22
N PHE A 190 16.79 5.21 -23.31
CA PHE A 190 15.66 5.43 -22.42
C PHE A 190 14.47 4.56 -22.73
N THR A 191 14.05 4.55 -24.00
CA THR A 191 12.84 3.84 -24.42
C THR A 191 12.84 2.36 -24.02
N PRO A 192 13.92 1.58 -24.19
CA PRO A 192 13.94 0.18 -23.74
C PRO A 192 13.73 0.01 -22.22
N VAL A 193 14.32 0.89 -21.40
CA VAL A 193 14.16 0.84 -19.94
C VAL A 193 12.75 1.20 -19.52
N ILE A 194 12.13 2.18 -20.20
CA ILE A 194 10.74 2.55 -19.94
C ILE A 194 9.81 1.39 -20.31
N ASP A 195 10.04 0.78 -21.48
CA ASP A 195 9.23 -0.34 -21.96
C ASP A 195 9.31 -1.54 -21.00
N GLU A 196 10.50 -1.85 -20.46
CA GLU A 196 10.66 -2.87 -19.42
C GLU A 196 9.85 -2.54 -18.16
N LYS A 197 9.95 -1.31 -17.62
CA LYS A 197 9.22 -0.88 -16.43
C LYS A 197 7.70 -0.87 -16.62
N MET A 198 7.24 -0.39 -17.77
CA MET A 198 5.81 -0.38 -18.13
C MET A 198 5.29 -1.79 -18.38
N GLY A 199 6.14 -2.66 -18.94
CA GLY A 199 5.86 -4.07 -19.18
C GLY A 199 5.66 -4.89 -17.90
N GLU A 200 6.30 -4.50 -16.76
CA GLU A 200 6.05 -5.11 -15.44
C GLU A 200 4.54 -5.09 -15.08
N TYR A 201 3.77 -4.13 -15.63
CA TYR A 201 2.35 -3.93 -15.38
C TYR A 201 1.47 -4.25 -16.59
N GLY A 202 2.02 -4.83 -17.66
CA GLY A 202 1.29 -5.16 -18.87
C GLY A 202 0.86 -3.98 -19.73
N CYS A 203 1.46 -2.79 -19.52
CA CYS A 203 1.20 -1.61 -20.33
C CYS A 203 1.76 -1.77 -21.74
N ARG A 204 1.20 -1.04 -22.70
CA ARG A 204 1.58 -1.13 -24.10
C ARG A 204 1.97 0.23 -24.68
N MET A 205 3.15 0.33 -25.26
CA MET A 205 3.56 1.50 -26.04
C MET A 205 2.80 1.52 -27.36
N ILE A 206 2.17 2.65 -27.69
CA ILE A 206 1.44 2.86 -28.96
C ILE A 206 2.12 3.83 -29.90
N ALA A 207 2.99 4.67 -29.37
CA ALA A 207 3.73 5.66 -30.15
C ALA A 207 5.09 5.97 -29.52
N HIS A 208 6.08 6.23 -30.34
CA HIS A 208 7.39 6.76 -29.98
C HIS A 208 7.77 7.89 -30.95
N SER A 209 8.29 8.98 -30.45
CA SER A 209 8.73 10.13 -31.25
C SER A 209 10.02 10.72 -30.72
N THR A 210 10.88 11.19 -31.62
CA THR A 210 12.16 11.81 -31.29
C THR A 210 12.25 13.20 -31.95
N PRO A 211 11.57 14.23 -31.38
CA PRO A 211 11.47 15.56 -32.02
C PRO A 211 12.72 16.45 -31.85
N GLY A 212 13.77 15.96 -31.20
CA GLY A 212 14.92 16.79 -30.82
C GLY A 212 14.60 17.73 -29.64
N ASP A 213 15.25 18.90 -29.58
CA ASP A 213 15.15 19.84 -28.45
C ASP A 213 14.24 21.07 -28.76
N ASP A 214 13.43 21.02 -29.80
CA ASP A 214 12.42 22.04 -30.11
C ASP A 214 11.17 21.85 -29.24
N ASP A 215 10.87 22.78 -28.33
CA ASP A 215 9.73 22.73 -27.44
C ASP A 215 8.37 22.69 -28.16
N ARG A 216 8.25 23.30 -29.34
CA ARG A 216 7.04 23.24 -30.16
C ARG A 216 6.82 21.84 -30.75
N ALA A 217 7.90 21.24 -31.27
CA ALA A 217 7.84 19.90 -31.81
C ALA A 217 7.55 18.86 -30.71
N ILE A 218 8.18 19.01 -29.53
CA ILE A 218 7.91 18.16 -28.35
C ILE A 218 6.43 18.30 -27.91
N THR A 219 5.94 19.56 -27.81
CA THR A 219 4.53 19.84 -27.46
C THR A 219 3.56 19.21 -28.45
N ALA A 220 3.85 19.33 -29.75
CA ALA A 220 3.01 18.74 -30.80
C ALA A 220 2.99 17.20 -30.71
N ALA A 221 4.15 16.57 -30.46
CA ALA A 221 4.25 15.12 -30.29
C ALA A 221 3.42 14.63 -29.09
N ILE A 222 3.50 15.32 -27.92
CA ILE A 222 2.69 14.99 -26.76
C ILE A 222 1.20 15.04 -27.09
N LYS A 223 0.73 16.14 -27.69
CA LYS A 223 -0.67 16.33 -28.07
C LYS A 223 -1.16 15.28 -29.07
N GLN A 224 -0.34 14.96 -30.06
CA GLN A 224 -0.67 13.95 -31.07
C GLN A 224 -0.82 12.56 -30.44
N MET A 225 0.12 12.15 -29.57
CA MET A 225 0.02 10.85 -28.87
C MET A 225 -1.26 10.75 -28.04
N ILE A 226 -1.64 11.83 -27.35
CA ILE A 226 -2.91 11.86 -26.59
C ILE A 226 -4.10 11.74 -27.55
N ALA A 227 -4.09 12.46 -28.68
CA ALA A 227 -5.14 12.36 -29.69
C ALA A 227 -5.25 10.96 -30.32
N ASP A 228 -4.12 10.26 -30.45
CA ASP A 228 -4.03 8.87 -30.95
C ASP A 228 -4.42 7.82 -29.90
N GLY A 229 -4.82 8.27 -28.70
CA GLY A 229 -5.36 7.41 -27.65
C GLY A 229 -4.35 6.93 -26.60
N ALA A 230 -3.22 7.64 -26.44
CA ALA A 230 -2.35 7.41 -25.29
C ALA A 230 -3.04 7.85 -23.99
N GLU A 231 -3.05 6.97 -23.00
CA GLU A 231 -3.59 7.19 -21.66
C GLU A 231 -2.52 7.70 -20.68
N MET A 232 -1.28 7.79 -21.16
CA MET A 232 -0.11 8.35 -20.47
C MET A 232 0.94 8.73 -21.51
N VAL A 233 1.65 9.84 -21.30
CA VAL A 233 2.82 10.20 -22.10
C VAL A 233 4.04 10.34 -21.20
N ILE A 234 5.15 9.76 -21.64
CA ILE A 234 6.43 9.77 -20.92
C ILE A 234 7.44 10.49 -21.77
N CYS A 235 8.00 11.59 -21.26
CA CYS A 235 9.03 12.39 -21.90
C CYS A 235 10.39 12.13 -21.24
N THR A 236 11.42 11.94 -22.03
CA THR A 236 12.80 11.72 -21.58
C THR A 236 13.77 12.63 -22.33
N GLY A 237 14.91 12.93 -21.71
CA GLY A 237 15.85 13.89 -22.22
C GLY A 237 15.44 15.34 -21.93
N GLY A 238 16.38 16.27 -21.97
CA GLY A 238 16.13 17.69 -21.78
C GLY A 238 15.39 18.05 -20.50
N MET A 239 15.63 17.33 -19.40
CA MET A 239 14.92 17.46 -18.12
C MET A 239 15.74 18.15 -17.02
N SER A 240 16.95 18.62 -17.31
CA SER A 240 17.82 19.29 -16.35
C SER A 240 17.62 20.82 -16.38
N VAL A 241 18.60 21.56 -15.92
CA VAL A 241 18.55 23.03 -15.77
C VAL A 241 19.28 23.79 -16.89
N ASP A 242 19.76 23.07 -17.89
CA ASP A 242 20.43 23.68 -19.01
C ASP A 242 19.47 24.53 -19.87
N PRO A 243 19.92 25.64 -20.48
CA PRO A 243 19.08 26.49 -21.32
C PRO A 243 18.45 25.73 -22.51
N ASP A 244 19.10 24.66 -22.96
CA ASP A 244 18.65 23.84 -24.09
C ASP A 244 17.68 22.70 -23.63
N ASP A 245 17.49 22.53 -22.33
CA ASP A 245 16.54 21.56 -21.77
C ASP A 245 15.10 22.07 -21.89
N ARG A 246 14.46 21.79 -23.01
CA ARG A 246 13.14 22.31 -23.40
C ARG A 246 11.96 21.42 -23.01
N THR A 247 12.20 20.21 -22.55
CA THR A 247 11.14 19.25 -22.21
C THR A 247 10.19 19.76 -21.12
N PRO A 248 10.63 20.38 -20.00
CA PRO A 248 9.70 20.92 -19.00
C PRO A 248 8.78 22.03 -19.53
N LEU A 249 9.32 22.89 -20.44
CA LEU A 249 8.52 23.94 -21.10
C LEU A 249 7.48 23.31 -22.04
N ALA A 250 7.89 22.33 -22.83
CA ALA A 250 6.99 21.64 -23.76
C ALA A 250 5.84 20.91 -23.04
N ILE A 251 6.12 20.25 -21.91
CA ILE A 251 5.09 19.61 -21.07
C ILE A 251 4.10 20.67 -20.54
N ARG A 252 4.57 21.82 -20.08
CA ARG A 252 3.67 22.93 -19.67
C ARG A 252 2.80 23.42 -20.82
N ASN A 253 3.40 23.60 -22.01
CA ASN A 253 2.73 24.08 -23.22
C ASN A 253 1.76 23.05 -23.82
N SER A 254 1.82 21.79 -23.40
CA SER A 254 0.88 20.77 -23.85
C SER A 254 -0.54 20.95 -23.29
N GLY A 255 -0.76 21.92 -22.37
CA GLY A 255 -2.07 22.31 -21.87
C GLY A 255 -2.42 21.68 -20.53
N GLY A 256 -1.43 21.12 -19.80
CA GLY A 256 -1.66 20.45 -18.56
C GLY A 256 -1.40 21.31 -17.30
N ARG A 257 -2.02 20.91 -16.19
CA ARG A 257 -1.71 21.43 -14.87
C ARG A 257 -0.49 20.67 -14.31
N VAL A 258 0.63 21.37 -14.16
CA VAL A 258 1.83 20.82 -13.53
C VAL A 258 1.55 20.58 -12.04
N VAL A 259 1.73 19.34 -11.58
CA VAL A 259 1.64 18.94 -10.18
C VAL A 259 2.95 19.23 -9.46
N THR A 260 4.06 18.87 -10.11
CA THR A 260 5.41 19.12 -9.60
C THR A 260 6.43 19.21 -10.74
N TYR A 261 7.50 19.98 -10.49
CA TYR A 261 8.76 19.83 -11.16
C TYR A 261 9.85 19.80 -10.09
N GLY A 262 10.35 18.60 -9.85
CA GLY A 262 11.17 18.23 -8.72
C GLY A 262 10.40 17.47 -7.64
N ALA A 263 11.07 16.50 -7.00
CA ALA A 263 10.55 15.73 -5.89
C ALA A 263 11.69 15.31 -4.94
N PRO A 264 11.43 15.16 -3.64
CA PRO A 264 12.45 14.83 -2.65
C PRO A 264 12.80 13.32 -2.66
N VAL A 265 13.14 12.79 -3.84
CA VAL A 265 13.46 11.37 -4.06
C VAL A 265 14.75 11.24 -4.86
N LEU A 266 15.68 10.45 -4.37
CA LEU A 266 16.94 10.14 -5.03
C LEU A 266 17.11 8.61 -5.17
N PRO A 267 17.24 8.11 -6.41
CA PRO A 267 17.31 8.81 -7.70
C PRO A 267 15.95 9.34 -8.18
N GLY A 268 15.97 10.49 -8.87
CA GLY A 268 14.78 10.99 -9.55
C GLY A 268 14.36 12.43 -9.21
N ALA A 269 15.23 13.22 -8.57
CA ALA A 269 14.89 14.56 -8.08
C ALA A 269 14.26 15.49 -9.13
N MET A 270 14.67 15.41 -10.42
CA MET A 270 14.16 16.26 -11.50
C MET A 270 12.91 15.71 -12.19
N PHE A 271 12.13 14.88 -11.49
CA PHE A 271 10.85 14.35 -11.99
C PHE A 271 9.83 15.47 -12.19
N LEU A 272 9.11 15.43 -13.30
CA LEU A 272 7.99 16.31 -13.59
C LEU A 272 6.73 15.49 -13.80
N LEU A 273 5.63 15.91 -13.18
CA LEU A 273 4.30 15.37 -13.43
C LEU A 273 3.33 16.50 -13.78
N SER A 274 2.59 16.31 -14.84
CA SER A 274 1.48 17.16 -15.26
C SER A 274 0.28 16.29 -15.60
N TYR A 275 -0.94 16.80 -15.41
CA TYR A 275 -2.17 16.20 -15.93
C TYR A 275 -2.77 17.15 -16.96
N ASN A 276 -3.12 16.65 -18.14
CA ASN A 276 -3.87 17.45 -19.11
C ASN A 276 -5.31 17.71 -18.66
N GLU A 277 -6.09 18.44 -19.41
CA GLU A 277 -7.49 18.77 -19.12
C GLU A 277 -8.39 17.53 -18.98
N ASN A 278 -8.04 16.42 -19.61
CA ASN A 278 -8.76 15.13 -19.52
C ASN A 278 -8.20 14.21 -18.42
N GLY A 279 -7.28 14.69 -17.59
CA GLY A 279 -6.66 13.92 -16.51
C GLY A 279 -5.58 12.94 -16.96
N ILE A 280 -5.14 12.99 -18.23
CA ILE A 280 -4.08 12.12 -18.74
C ILE A 280 -2.73 12.60 -18.18
N PRO A 281 -1.94 11.72 -17.52
CA PRO A 281 -0.64 12.09 -16.99
C PRO A 281 0.41 12.24 -18.10
N VAL A 282 1.20 13.31 -17.98
CA VAL A 282 2.41 13.55 -18.78
C VAL A 282 3.58 13.62 -17.81
N CYS A 283 4.50 12.68 -17.91
CA CYS A 283 5.65 12.56 -17.05
C CYS A 283 6.93 13.01 -17.75
N GLY A 284 7.74 13.84 -17.11
CA GLY A 284 9.12 14.12 -17.51
C GLY A 284 10.07 13.33 -16.62
N LEU A 285 10.86 12.42 -17.21
CA LEU A 285 11.75 11.53 -16.47
C LEU A 285 13.20 12.02 -16.54
N PRO A 286 13.89 12.12 -15.38
CA PRO A 286 15.31 12.49 -15.35
C PRO A 286 16.21 11.37 -15.87
N GLY A 287 17.42 11.74 -16.31
CA GLY A 287 18.41 10.84 -16.92
C GLY A 287 18.79 9.62 -16.07
N CYS A 288 18.66 9.71 -14.75
CA CYS A 288 18.99 8.58 -13.85
C CYS A 288 18.08 7.34 -14.04
N VAL A 289 16.94 7.48 -14.71
CA VAL A 289 16.04 6.35 -15.02
C VAL A 289 16.73 5.29 -15.88
N MET A 290 17.71 5.69 -16.71
CA MET A 290 18.46 4.76 -17.58
C MET A 290 19.30 3.72 -16.82
N TYR A 291 19.85 4.09 -15.67
CA TYR A 291 20.83 3.24 -14.96
C TYR A 291 20.47 2.92 -13.51
N ALA A 292 19.55 3.64 -12.91
CA ALA A 292 19.07 3.31 -11.58
C ALA A 292 17.98 2.24 -11.65
N LYS A 293 18.14 1.18 -10.86
CA LYS A 293 17.18 0.05 -10.83
C LYS A 293 15.77 0.53 -10.47
N ARG A 294 15.66 1.43 -9.49
CA ARG A 294 14.39 2.05 -9.05
C ARG A 294 14.60 3.55 -8.83
N THR A 295 13.60 4.32 -9.19
CA THR A 295 13.58 5.78 -9.13
C THR A 295 12.22 6.25 -8.61
N ILE A 296 12.01 7.56 -8.54
CA ILE A 296 10.68 8.12 -8.24
C ILE A 296 9.60 7.61 -9.20
N PHE A 297 9.93 7.33 -10.47
CA PHE A 297 8.96 6.83 -11.42
C PHE A 297 8.36 5.48 -10.97
N ASP A 298 9.18 4.60 -10.41
CA ASP A 298 8.72 3.31 -9.88
C ASP A 298 7.78 3.46 -8.67
N ILE A 299 7.92 4.55 -7.90
CA ILE A 299 7.02 4.86 -6.77
C ILE A 299 5.69 5.42 -7.26
N VAL A 300 5.73 6.30 -8.27
CA VAL A 300 4.56 7.03 -8.79
C VAL A 300 3.73 6.20 -9.76
N LEU A 301 4.37 5.36 -10.56
CA LEU A 301 3.72 4.59 -11.62
C LEU A 301 2.51 3.76 -11.13
N PRO A 302 2.57 3.03 -10.01
CA PRO A 302 1.40 2.28 -9.52
C PRO A 302 0.18 3.17 -9.24
N TYR A 303 0.37 4.40 -8.77
CA TYR A 303 -0.73 5.37 -8.57
C TYR A 303 -1.36 5.77 -9.90
N LEU A 304 -0.53 6.10 -10.90
CA LEU A 304 -1.01 6.48 -12.25
C LEU A 304 -1.77 5.34 -12.91
N LEU A 305 -1.33 4.10 -12.70
CA LEU A 305 -1.98 2.90 -13.25
C LEU A 305 -3.26 2.52 -12.50
N ALA A 306 -3.39 2.91 -11.24
CA ALA A 306 -4.61 2.70 -10.44
C ALA A 306 -5.62 3.85 -10.58
N ASP A 307 -5.35 4.86 -11.43
CA ASP A 307 -6.13 6.11 -11.55
C ASP A 307 -6.26 6.85 -10.20
N GLU A 308 -5.31 6.64 -9.28
CA GLU A 308 -5.24 7.36 -8.01
C GLU A 308 -4.43 8.64 -8.21
N PRO A 309 -4.99 9.82 -7.88
CA PRO A 309 -4.32 11.09 -8.13
C PRO A 309 -3.00 11.22 -7.36
N VAL A 310 -1.94 11.56 -8.06
CA VAL A 310 -0.66 11.94 -7.45
C VAL A 310 -0.69 13.44 -7.18
N THR A 311 -0.61 13.82 -5.91
CA THR A 311 -0.66 15.21 -5.47
C THR A 311 0.73 15.73 -5.08
N ALA A 312 0.89 17.05 -5.02
CA ALA A 312 2.12 17.67 -4.53
C ALA A 312 2.41 17.30 -3.05
N GLU A 313 1.35 17.13 -2.25
CA GLU A 313 1.44 16.69 -0.86
C GLU A 313 2.00 15.26 -0.75
N LEU A 314 1.45 14.32 -1.53
CA LEU A 314 1.97 12.95 -1.60
C LEU A 314 3.45 12.95 -1.98
N LEU A 315 3.83 13.70 -3.02
CA LEU A 315 5.21 13.76 -3.47
C LEU A 315 6.15 14.39 -2.44
N SER A 316 5.73 15.47 -1.76
CA SER A 316 6.53 16.09 -0.70
C SER A 316 6.72 15.16 0.50
N GLY A 317 5.73 14.35 0.82
CA GLY A 317 5.78 13.34 1.88
C GLY A 317 6.82 12.24 1.64
N LEU A 318 7.19 11.98 0.37
CA LEU A 318 8.20 10.97 0.03
C LEU A 318 9.62 11.31 0.51
N GLY A 319 9.88 12.54 1.01
CA GLY A 319 11.20 12.94 1.51
C GLY A 319 11.72 12.04 2.63
N ASN A 320 10.85 11.58 3.51
CA ASN A 320 11.19 10.52 4.46
C ASN A 320 11.20 9.17 3.75
N GLY A 321 12.35 8.51 3.67
CA GLY A 321 12.55 7.27 2.90
C GLY A 321 12.78 7.47 1.40
N GLY A 322 12.84 8.71 0.90
CA GLY A 322 13.08 9.02 -0.52
C GLY A 322 14.51 8.75 -1.01
N LEU A 323 15.43 8.32 -0.14
CA LEU A 323 16.82 8.01 -0.51
C LEU A 323 16.98 6.51 -0.75
N CYS A 324 17.25 6.13 -2.01
CA CYS A 324 17.64 4.77 -2.36
C CYS A 324 19.10 4.49 -1.93
N LEU A 325 19.32 3.38 -1.23
CA LEU A 325 20.64 3.00 -0.73
C LEU A 325 21.52 2.27 -1.76
N ASN A 326 21.07 2.12 -2.99
CA ASN A 326 21.78 1.44 -4.09
C ASN A 326 22.31 0.04 -3.72
N CYS A 327 21.46 -0.78 -3.10
CA CYS A 327 21.81 -2.13 -2.65
C CYS A 327 22.29 -2.99 -3.82
N LYS A 328 23.30 -3.86 -3.61
CA LYS A 328 23.79 -4.82 -4.62
C LYS A 328 22.66 -5.65 -5.22
N VAL A 329 21.75 -6.15 -4.37
CA VAL A 329 20.49 -6.79 -4.77
C VAL A 329 19.35 -5.84 -4.44
N CYS A 330 18.52 -5.53 -5.43
CA CYS A 330 17.36 -4.67 -5.24
C CYS A 330 16.21 -5.47 -4.60
N HIS A 331 15.71 -4.99 -3.47
CA HIS A 331 14.59 -5.60 -2.74
C HIS A 331 13.28 -4.82 -2.87
N TYR A 332 13.24 -3.79 -3.72
CA TYR A 332 12.02 -3.01 -3.94
C TYR A 332 10.85 -3.92 -4.42
N PRO A 333 9.64 -3.76 -3.88
CA PRO A 333 9.20 -2.75 -2.92
C PRO A 333 9.43 -3.12 -1.44
N ASN A 334 10.10 -4.24 -1.13
CA ASN A 334 10.31 -4.73 0.23
C ASN A 334 11.56 -4.11 0.91
N CYS A 335 11.74 -2.81 0.76
CA CYS A 335 12.82 -2.02 1.38
C CYS A 335 12.26 -0.68 1.88
N GLY A 336 13.09 0.21 2.42
CA GLY A 336 12.67 1.52 2.92
C GLY A 336 12.41 2.58 1.85
N PHE A 337 12.83 2.35 0.60
CA PHE A 337 12.73 3.34 -0.46
C PHE A 337 11.28 3.65 -0.85
N GLY A 338 10.92 4.93 -0.83
CA GLY A 338 9.58 5.44 -1.12
C GLY A 338 8.56 5.27 0.00
N LYS A 339 8.97 4.79 1.17
CA LYS A 339 8.08 4.56 2.33
C LYS A 339 8.08 5.75 3.27
N GLY A 340 7.82 6.94 2.72
CA GLY A 340 7.54 8.13 3.50
C GLY A 340 6.21 7.99 4.25
N ALA A 341 6.19 8.39 5.50
CA ALA A 341 4.99 8.49 6.33
C ALA A 341 4.75 9.96 6.69
#